data_f122765eeebe9a37319c57e2a2ddafee
#
_entry.id   f122765eeebe9a37319c57e2a2ddafee
#
_cell.length_a   1.000
_cell.length_b   1.000
_cell.length_c   1.000
_cell.angle_alpha   90.00
_cell.angle_beta   90.00
_cell.angle_gamma   90.00
#
_symmetry.space_group_name_H-M   'P 1'
#
loop_
_entity.id
_entity.type
_entity.pdbx_description
1 polymer ?
#
loop_
_entity_poly.entity_id
_entity_poly.type
_entity_poly.pdbx_seq_one_letter_code
_entity_poly.pdbx_strand_id
1 'polypeptide(L)'
;MFMKKLKMLLGLLLGTMILTSCSSDLLNTNVDGPMTRSILSTDDFGQTMILGAHKCNDIVKLQDAVDYGISNFEVDIHVSRESGTPVLMIGHELETSTGQTFEEYMDDLLVMKPDFNFLWLDFKDLSTDENEAIIRETLYRLDRKYNIKHRVLVESRYITHLTSFANDGWHVSFYSTWSSLVGKTEQEQKEICDGWLKSMQENNVDGISFDSDVYQAMKTNFENAQVNNRPVRQYSWNYRIYYNEPDIYEKIKKYSHLTVLIIGFPNEEIPKLIMDVQFADKGIATNMNEEISSLPIVEGRRMP
;
A
#
# COMPACT_ATOMS: atom_id res chain seq x y z
N MET A 1 41.80 50.81 25.14
CA MET A 1 43.25 50.58 25.08
C MET A 1 43.42 49.24 24.45
N PHE A 2 43.78 49.09 23.32
CA PHE A 2 44.61 49.33 22.20
C PHE A 2 44.06 48.73 20.94
N MET A 3 43.79 49.56 19.93
CA MET A 3 43.67 49.21 18.52
C MET A 3 45.04 48.78 17.96
N LYS A 4 45.02 47.94 16.94
CA LYS A 4 45.89 47.94 15.73
C LYS A 4 45.36 46.85 14.80
N LYS A 5 44.71 47.17 13.71
CA LYS A 5 45.14 47.56 12.35
C LYS A 5 46.35 46.73 11.83
N LEU A 6 46.12 45.96 10.77
CA LEU A 6 46.99 45.91 9.59
C LEU A 6 46.39 45.08 8.46
N LYS A 7 45.87 45.73 7.43
CA LYS A 7 46.37 45.81 6.02
C LYS A 7 46.46 44.49 5.23
N MET A 8 45.52 44.37 4.32
CA MET A 8 45.66 44.27 2.84
C MET A 8 46.95 43.63 2.33
N LEU A 9 46.76 42.54 1.55
CA LEU A 9 47.52 42.32 0.34
C LEU A 9 46.60 41.80 -0.76
N LEU A 10 46.54 42.63 -1.80
CA LEU A 10 45.86 42.41 -3.07
C LEU A 10 46.79 41.54 -3.91
N GLY A 11 46.35 40.38 -4.37
CA GLY A 11 47.01 39.54 -5.35
C GLY A 11 46.07 39.23 -6.51
N LEU A 12 46.21 40.08 -7.54
CA LEU A 12 45.57 39.92 -8.83
C LEU A 12 46.29 38.81 -9.56
N LEU A 13 45.62 37.69 -9.90
CA LEU A 13 46.08 36.78 -10.92
C LEU A 13 44.90 36.54 -11.88
N LEU A 14 44.98 37.10 -13.07
CA LEU A 14 44.22 36.71 -14.24
C LEU A 14 44.63 35.26 -14.59
N GLY A 15 43.67 34.38 -14.56
CA GLY A 15 43.83 33.03 -15.08
C GLY A 15 42.58 32.69 -15.88
N THR A 16 42.75 32.72 -17.19
CA THR A 16 41.95 32.23 -18.31
C THR A 16 40.74 31.36 -17.96
N MET A 17 39.55 31.84 -18.33
CA MET A 17 38.36 31.04 -18.52
C MET A 17 38.60 29.98 -19.59
N ILE A 18 38.70 28.74 -19.16
CA ILE A 18 38.40 27.61 -20.05
C ILE A 18 36.95 27.21 -19.74
N LEU A 19 36.05 27.61 -20.63
CA LEU A 19 34.70 27.07 -20.67
C LEU A 19 34.80 25.61 -21.12
N THR A 20 35.05 24.70 -20.23
CA THR A 20 34.68 23.32 -20.42
C THR A 20 33.21 23.20 -20.15
N SER A 21 32.44 23.16 -21.22
CA SER A 21 31.08 22.62 -21.23
C SER A 21 31.16 21.20 -20.71
N CYS A 22 30.98 21.01 -19.39
CA CYS A 22 30.56 19.73 -18.89
C CYS A 22 29.09 19.57 -19.28
N SER A 23 28.86 18.91 -20.41
CA SER A 23 27.63 18.17 -20.58
C SER A 23 27.51 17.27 -19.36
N SER A 24 26.53 17.55 -18.52
CA SER A 24 26.03 16.59 -17.55
C SER A 24 25.42 15.43 -18.36
N ASP A 25 26.27 14.52 -18.80
CA ASP A 25 25.83 13.16 -18.99
C ASP A 25 25.38 12.67 -17.62
N LEU A 26 24.10 12.96 -17.32
CA LEU A 26 23.33 12.15 -16.42
C LEU A 26 23.59 10.72 -16.87
N LEU A 27 24.40 10.03 -16.09
CA LEU A 27 24.49 8.60 -16.11
C LEU A 27 23.07 8.08 -16.04
N ASN A 28 22.51 7.86 -17.21
CA ASN A 28 21.38 7.01 -17.44
C ASN A 28 21.90 5.60 -17.13
N THR A 29 22.06 5.30 -15.85
CA THR A 29 22.15 3.93 -15.41
C THR A 29 20.74 3.37 -15.64
N ASN A 30 20.54 2.93 -16.90
CA ASN A 30 19.59 1.87 -17.14
C ASN A 30 20.05 0.70 -16.29
N VAL A 31 19.63 0.70 -15.04
CA VAL A 31 19.51 -0.52 -14.29
C VAL A 31 18.30 -1.19 -14.94
N ASP A 32 18.59 -1.96 -16.01
CA ASP A 32 17.69 -3.00 -16.49
C ASP A 32 17.62 -4.11 -15.42
N GLY A 33 17.23 -3.72 -14.20
CA GLY A 33 16.59 -4.62 -13.24
C GLY A 33 15.18 -4.87 -13.76
N PRO A 34 14.58 -6.06 -13.59
CA PRO A 34 13.20 -6.29 -13.94
C PRO A 34 12.39 -5.14 -13.35
N MET A 35 11.75 -4.35 -14.23
CA MET A 35 10.86 -3.27 -13.78
C MET A 35 9.82 -3.96 -12.91
N THR A 36 9.94 -3.74 -11.59
CA THR A 36 8.89 -4.11 -10.66
C THR A 36 7.65 -3.36 -11.13
N ARG A 37 6.80 -4.04 -11.88
CA ARG A 37 5.51 -3.48 -12.29
C ARG A 37 4.83 -3.01 -11.03
N SER A 38 4.51 -1.74 -10.95
CA SER A 38 3.68 -1.24 -9.87
C SER A 38 2.39 -2.06 -9.88
N ILE A 39 2.16 -2.81 -8.82
CA ILE A 39 0.96 -3.65 -8.66
C ILE A 39 -0.34 -2.87 -8.74
N LEU A 40 -0.21 -1.53 -8.68
CA LEU A 40 -1.32 -0.60 -8.74
C LEU A 40 -1.35 0.18 -10.06
N SER A 41 -0.54 -0.22 -11.07
CA SER A 41 -0.61 0.40 -12.38
C SER A 41 -1.96 0.12 -13.05
N THR A 42 -2.43 1.06 -13.84
CA THR A 42 -3.68 0.89 -14.60
C THR A 42 -3.60 -0.23 -15.64
N ASP A 43 -2.39 -0.65 -15.99
CA ASP A 43 -2.13 -1.68 -16.99
C ASP A 43 -2.25 -3.10 -16.41
N ASP A 44 -2.18 -3.26 -15.08
CA ASP A 44 -2.25 -4.56 -14.39
C ASP A 44 -3.69 -4.94 -13.97
N PHE A 45 -4.68 -4.19 -14.46
CA PHE A 45 -6.08 -4.42 -14.13
C PHE A 45 -6.55 -5.80 -14.60
N GLY A 46 -6.93 -6.65 -13.62
CA GLY A 46 -7.65 -7.90 -13.87
C GLY A 46 -6.78 -9.11 -14.19
N GLN A 47 -5.46 -9.02 -14.18
CA GLN A 47 -4.61 -10.18 -14.50
C GLN A 47 -4.15 -10.98 -13.28
N THR A 48 -3.97 -10.35 -12.13
CA THR A 48 -3.49 -11.05 -10.93
C THR A 48 -4.03 -10.36 -9.67
N MET A 49 -4.74 -11.11 -8.84
CA MET A 49 -5.13 -10.64 -7.52
C MET A 49 -3.92 -10.63 -6.59
N ILE A 50 -3.75 -9.54 -5.84
CA ILE A 50 -2.73 -9.42 -4.81
C ILE A 50 -3.30 -9.94 -3.50
N LEU A 51 -2.53 -10.83 -2.85
CA LEU A 51 -2.86 -11.32 -1.53
C LEU A 51 -1.97 -10.64 -0.49
N GLY A 52 -2.58 -10.05 0.55
CA GLY A 52 -1.87 -9.29 1.58
C GLY A 52 -2.25 -9.71 3.00
N ALA A 53 -1.38 -9.43 3.98
CA ALA A 53 -1.61 -9.67 5.39
C ALA A 53 -2.42 -8.53 6.03
N HIS A 54 -3.48 -8.89 6.74
CA HIS A 54 -4.39 -7.97 7.42
C HIS A 54 -3.90 -7.62 8.83
N LYS A 55 -3.98 -6.34 9.20
CA LYS A 55 -3.65 -5.79 10.53
C LYS A 55 -2.22 -6.10 10.99
N CYS A 56 -1.24 -5.75 10.16
CA CYS A 56 0.16 -5.78 10.56
C CYS A 56 0.51 -4.59 11.47
N ASN A 57 -0.28 -4.39 12.54
CA ASN A 57 -0.25 -3.21 13.40
C ASN A 57 0.84 -3.24 14.49
N ASP A 58 1.70 -4.22 14.48
CA ASP A 58 2.86 -4.29 15.36
C ASP A 58 4.04 -4.94 14.65
N ILE A 59 5.22 -4.66 15.17
CA ILE A 59 6.49 -5.07 14.54
C ILE A 59 6.70 -6.59 14.57
N VAL A 60 6.16 -7.28 15.58
CA VAL A 60 6.29 -8.75 15.71
C VAL A 60 5.47 -9.40 14.60
N LYS A 61 4.22 -8.96 14.43
CA LYS A 61 3.34 -9.48 13.38
C LYS A 61 3.87 -9.16 11.99
N LEU A 62 4.46 -7.96 11.81
CA LEU A 62 5.11 -7.60 10.56
C LEU A 62 6.30 -8.52 10.27
N GLN A 63 7.18 -8.77 11.26
CA GLN A 63 8.31 -9.68 11.11
C GLN A 63 7.85 -11.09 10.76
N ASP A 64 6.85 -11.60 11.49
CA ASP A 64 6.28 -12.91 11.20
C ASP A 64 5.76 -12.98 9.76
N ALA A 65 5.04 -11.93 9.29
CA ALA A 65 4.54 -11.86 7.91
C ALA A 65 5.69 -11.89 6.89
N VAL A 66 6.75 -11.13 7.13
CA VAL A 66 7.97 -11.13 6.29
C VAL A 66 8.64 -12.50 6.30
N ASP A 67 8.74 -13.16 7.45
CA ASP A 67 9.32 -14.51 7.58
C ASP A 67 8.50 -15.57 6.84
N TYR A 68 7.20 -15.35 6.69
CA TYR A 68 6.32 -16.14 5.82
C TYR A 68 6.43 -15.80 4.34
N GLY A 69 7.31 -14.87 3.94
CA GLY A 69 7.50 -14.47 2.54
C GLY A 69 6.46 -13.47 2.03
N ILE A 70 5.64 -12.89 2.91
CA ILE A 70 4.62 -11.92 2.54
C ILE A 70 5.29 -10.57 2.25
N SER A 71 4.83 -9.90 1.20
CA SER A 71 5.35 -8.58 0.77
C SER A 71 4.26 -7.52 0.65
N ASN A 72 3.04 -7.87 1.03
CA ASN A 72 1.87 -7.02 0.94
C ASN A 72 1.22 -6.93 2.32
N PHE A 73 1.07 -5.72 2.84
CA PHE A 73 0.65 -5.50 4.22
C PHE A 73 -0.47 -4.49 4.30
N GLU A 74 -1.28 -4.61 5.32
CA GLU A 74 -2.24 -3.57 5.71
C GLU A 74 -1.99 -3.18 7.16
N VAL A 75 -2.10 -1.88 7.42
CA VAL A 75 -1.94 -1.29 8.74
C VAL A 75 -2.98 -0.19 8.98
N ASP A 76 -3.50 -0.16 10.20
CA ASP A 76 -4.39 0.89 10.69
C ASP A 76 -3.58 2.06 11.24
N ILE A 77 -4.00 3.30 10.93
CA ILE A 77 -3.27 4.51 11.33
C ILE A 77 -4.20 5.55 11.95
N HIS A 78 -3.73 6.14 13.05
CA HIS A 78 -4.35 7.25 13.77
C HIS A 78 -3.46 8.49 13.82
N VAL A 79 -4.10 9.66 13.96
CA VAL A 79 -3.41 10.92 14.29
C VAL A 79 -3.40 11.10 15.80
N SER A 80 -2.22 11.02 16.44
CA SER A 80 -2.06 11.33 17.86
C SER A 80 -1.55 12.74 18.08
N ARG A 81 -2.03 13.39 19.14
CA ARG A 81 -1.59 14.73 19.59
C ARG A 81 -1.07 14.72 21.02
N GLU A 82 -0.86 13.56 21.61
CA GLU A 82 -0.46 13.41 23.01
C GLU A 82 0.89 14.05 23.32
N SER A 83 1.82 14.06 22.36
CA SER A 83 3.14 14.68 22.50
C SER A 83 3.14 16.20 22.30
N GLY A 84 1.99 16.80 22.02
CA GLY A 84 1.84 18.22 21.66
C GLY A 84 2.17 18.53 20.19
N THR A 85 2.90 17.68 19.49
CA THR A 85 3.09 17.73 18.04
C THR A 85 2.34 16.55 17.42
N PRO A 86 1.46 16.78 16.41
CA PRO A 86 0.74 15.70 15.78
C PRO A 86 1.69 14.70 15.11
N VAL A 87 1.45 13.41 15.36
CA VAL A 87 2.18 12.29 14.74
C VAL A 87 1.20 11.20 14.29
N LEU A 88 1.58 10.43 13.28
CA LEU A 88 0.83 9.24 12.86
C LEU A 88 1.27 8.06 13.70
N MET A 89 0.31 7.36 14.31
CA MET A 89 0.52 6.20 15.16
C MET A 89 -0.09 4.95 14.53
N ILE A 90 0.58 3.82 14.70
CA ILE A 90 0.08 2.52 14.25
C ILE A 90 -0.86 1.93 15.30
N GLY A 91 -2.02 1.43 14.86
CA GLY A 91 -2.98 0.72 15.70
C GLY A 91 -4.40 0.84 15.19
N HIS A 92 -5.22 -0.17 15.46
CA HIS A 92 -6.64 -0.17 15.07
C HIS A 92 -7.46 0.83 15.89
N GLU A 93 -7.17 0.94 17.18
CA GLU A 93 -7.71 1.94 18.09
C GLU A 93 -6.54 2.69 18.74
N LEU A 94 -6.70 3.99 18.97
CA LEU A 94 -5.61 4.80 19.53
C LEU A 94 -5.16 4.28 20.91
N GLU A 95 -6.12 3.87 21.73
CA GLU A 95 -5.91 3.34 23.08
C GLU A 95 -5.18 1.98 23.10
N THR A 96 -5.25 1.23 22.00
CA THR A 96 -4.58 -0.07 21.83
C THR A 96 -3.35 0.00 20.94
N SER A 97 -2.93 1.21 20.57
CA SER A 97 -1.71 1.44 19.81
C SER A 97 -0.49 0.88 20.55
N THR A 98 0.43 0.31 19.82
CA THR A 98 1.72 -0.18 20.37
C THR A 98 2.65 0.95 20.82
N GLY A 99 2.29 2.21 20.55
CA GLY A 99 3.12 3.37 20.81
C GLY A 99 4.14 3.65 19.70
N GLN A 100 4.15 2.84 18.63
CA GLN A 100 5.02 3.04 17.47
C GLN A 100 4.45 4.09 16.53
N THR A 101 5.26 5.07 16.13
CA THR A 101 4.89 6.00 15.07
C THR A 101 4.95 5.32 13.70
N PHE A 102 4.17 5.83 12.75
CA PHE A 102 4.23 5.33 11.37
C PHE A 102 5.61 5.50 10.73
N GLU A 103 6.36 6.53 11.11
CA GLU A 103 7.72 6.74 10.59
C GLU A 103 8.69 5.67 11.10
N GLU A 104 8.65 5.33 12.39
CA GLU A 104 9.43 4.23 12.97
C GLU A 104 9.03 2.89 12.34
N TYR A 105 7.73 2.66 12.15
CA TYR A 105 7.24 1.48 11.47
C TYR A 105 7.78 1.36 10.05
N MET A 106 7.82 2.45 9.29
CA MET A 106 8.38 2.47 7.93
C MET A 106 9.89 2.20 7.92
N ASP A 107 10.64 2.73 8.90
CA ASP A 107 12.06 2.45 9.05
C ASP A 107 12.28 0.94 9.30
N ASP A 108 11.50 0.34 10.20
CA ASP A 108 11.57 -1.10 10.50
C ASP A 108 11.13 -1.96 9.31
N LEU A 109 10.02 -1.64 8.64
CA LEU A 109 9.55 -2.34 7.45
C LEU A 109 10.64 -2.36 6.36
N LEU A 110 11.30 -1.24 6.11
CA LEU A 110 12.33 -1.13 5.08
C LEU A 110 13.64 -1.83 5.45
N VAL A 111 13.91 -2.04 6.73
CA VAL A 111 15.02 -2.90 7.19
C VAL A 111 14.67 -4.37 6.96
N MET A 112 13.46 -4.80 7.28
CA MET A 112 13.01 -6.19 7.17
C MET A 112 12.71 -6.58 5.72
N LYS A 113 12.04 -5.71 4.97
CA LYS A 113 11.55 -5.96 3.61
C LYS A 113 11.67 -4.69 2.75
N PRO A 114 12.88 -4.31 2.30
CA PRO A 114 13.09 -3.08 1.51
C PRO A 114 12.36 -3.12 0.17
N ASP A 115 12.10 -4.30 -0.34
CA ASP A 115 11.41 -4.58 -1.59
C ASP A 115 9.93 -4.97 -1.38
N PHE A 116 9.29 -4.52 -0.28
CA PHE A 116 7.84 -4.77 -0.11
C PHE A 116 7.08 -4.24 -1.34
N ASN A 117 6.01 -4.93 -1.72
CA ASN A 117 5.26 -4.58 -2.93
C ASN A 117 4.15 -3.60 -2.68
N PHE A 118 3.41 -3.80 -1.60
CA PHE A 118 2.16 -3.09 -1.37
C PHE A 118 1.95 -2.83 0.11
N LEU A 119 1.56 -1.59 0.43
CA LEU A 119 1.20 -1.18 1.79
C LEU A 119 -0.15 -0.45 1.75
N TRP A 120 -1.14 -1.04 2.39
CA TRP A 120 -2.47 -0.48 2.55
C TRP A 120 -2.55 0.24 3.88
N LEU A 121 -2.79 1.55 3.85
CA LEU A 121 -2.90 2.42 5.00
C LEU A 121 -4.37 2.75 5.25
N ASP A 122 -4.97 2.17 6.30
CA ASP A 122 -6.34 2.49 6.72
C ASP A 122 -6.31 3.66 7.72
N PHE A 123 -6.58 4.86 7.20
CA PHE A 123 -6.61 6.09 8.02
C PHE A 123 -7.95 6.26 8.72
N LYS A 124 -7.98 6.01 10.04
CA LYS A 124 -9.18 6.11 10.86
C LYS A 124 -9.64 7.56 11.06
N ASP A 125 -8.70 8.52 11.06
CA ASP A 125 -8.92 9.92 11.43
C ASP A 125 -8.83 10.90 10.26
N LEU A 126 -8.85 10.46 9.01
CA LEU A 126 -8.84 11.33 7.84
C LEU A 126 -10.22 12.01 7.64
N SER A 127 -10.68 12.73 8.67
CA SER A 127 -12.05 13.26 8.79
C SER A 127 -12.14 14.78 8.82
N THR A 128 -10.99 15.47 8.87
CA THR A 128 -10.89 16.92 8.93
C THR A 128 -9.75 17.42 8.05
N ASP A 129 -9.85 18.68 7.60
CA ASP A 129 -8.79 19.34 6.80
C ASP A 129 -7.45 19.38 7.56
N GLU A 130 -7.48 19.52 8.90
CA GLU A 130 -6.29 19.51 9.72
C GLU A 130 -5.60 18.13 9.69
N ASN A 131 -6.36 17.04 9.88
CA ASN A 131 -5.81 15.69 9.81
C ASN A 131 -5.34 15.35 8.39
N GLU A 132 -6.07 15.77 7.37
CA GLU A 132 -5.65 15.65 5.97
C GLU A 132 -4.27 16.29 5.75
N ALA A 133 -4.08 17.53 6.23
CA ALA A 133 -2.81 18.24 6.08
C ALA A 133 -1.66 17.50 6.78
N ILE A 134 -1.86 17.01 8.02
CA ILE A 134 -0.88 16.24 8.78
C ILE A 134 -0.50 14.94 8.06
N ILE A 135 -1.49 14.19 7.60
CA ILE A 135 -1.27 12.91 6.90
C ILE A 135 -0.53 13.15 5.58
N ARG A 136 -0.97 14.13 4.78
CA ARG A 136 -0.31 14.48 3.52
C ARG A 136 1.14 14.89 3.72
N GLU A 137 1.43 15.78 4.67
CA GLU A 137 2.78 16.21 4.95
C GLU A 137 3.68 15.02 5.34
N THR A 138 3.19 14.15 6.21
CA THR A 138 3.93 12.95 6.62
C THR A 138 4.19 12.02 5.44
N LEU A 139 3.16 11.71 4.64
CA LEU A 139 3.31 10.83 3.47
C LEU A 139 4.25 11.43 2.42
N TYR A 140 4.20 12.74 2.16
CA TYR A 140 5.15 13.39 1.27
C TYR A 140 6.59 13.34 1.77
N ARG A 141 6.79 13.50 3.07
CA ARG A 141 8.12 13.40 3.68
C ARG A 141 8.67 11.98 3.55
N LEU A 142 7.84 10.97 3.82
CA LEU A 142 8.21 9.57 3.67
C LEU A 142 8.44 9.18 2.20
N ASP A 143 7.63 9.69 1.28
CA ASP A 143 7.84 9.44 -0.15
C ASP A 143 9.16 10.03 -0.65
N ARG A 144 9.52 11.24 -0.23
CA ARG A 144 10.84 11.81 -0.55
C ARG A 144 12.00 11.01 0.03
N LYS A 145 11.80 10.37 1.20
CA LYS A 145 12.83 9.56 1.87
C LYS A 145 12.96 8.17 1.24
N TYR A 146 11.86 7.55 0.86
CA TYR A 146 11.79 6.11 0.56
C TYR A 146 11.20 5.77 -0.81
N ASN A 147 10.68 6.75 -1.56
CA ASN A 147 10.01 6.53 -2.85
C ASN A 147 8.88 5.50 -2.77
N ILE A 148 7.93 5.71 -1.86
CA ILE A 148 6.88 4.74 -1.53
C ILE A 148 5.55 4.97 -2.24
N LYS A 149 5.33 6.14 -2.83
CA LYS A 149 4.02 6.56 -3.37
C LYS A 149 3.39 5.54 -4.32
N HIS A 150 4.22 4.92 -5.17
CA HIS A 150 3.79 3.97 -6.19
C HIS A 150 3.32 2.61 -5.65
N ARG A 151 3.52 2.33 -4.37
CA ARG A 151 3.17 1.07 -3.72
C ARG A 151 2.36 1.25 -2.43
N VAL A 152 1.85 2.46 -2.19
CA VAL A 152 1.04 2.78 -1.02
C VAL A 152 -0.39 3.10 -1.43
N LEU A 153 -1.35 2.48 -0.76
CA LEU A 153 -2.78 2.78 -0.85
C LEU A 153 -3.19 3.59 0.36
N VAL A 154 -3.81 4.74 0.13
CA VAL A 154 -4.44 5.59 1.16
C VAL A 154 -5.92 5.27 1.20
N GLU A 155 -6.39 4.72 2.30
CA GLU A 155 -7.79 4.39 2.49
C GLU A 155 -8.43 5.27 3.56
N SER A 156 -9.69 5.64 3.35
CA SER A 156 -10.54 6.26 4.38
C SER A 156 -12.02 6.14 4.02
N ARG A 157 -12.86 6.21 5.06
CA ARG A 157 -14.32 6.37 4.91
C ARG A 157 -14.75 7.78 4.51
N TYR A 158 -13.87 8.76 4.61
CA TYR A 158 -14.15 10.17 4.35
C TYR A 158 -13.67 10.55 2.95
N ILE A 159 -14.46 10.21 1.95
CA ILE A 159 -14.10 10.29 0.53
C ILE A 159 -13.64 11.68 0.08
N THR A 160 -14.23 12.74 0.65
CA THR A 160 -13.87 14.14 0.30
C THR A 160 -12.42 14.47 0.63
N HIS A 161 -11.86 13.88 1.71
CA HIS A 161 -10.48 14.06 2.12
C HIS A 161 -9.50 13.18 1.32
N LEU A 162 -9.99 12.20 0.53
CA LEU A 162 -9.15 11.43 -0.39
C LEU A 162 -8.86 12.17 -1.70
N THR A 163 -9.64 13.21 -2.03
CA THR A 163 -9.54 13.96 -3.28
C THR A 163 -8.14 14.54 -3.50
N SER A 164 -7.53 15.11 -2.46
CA SER A 164 -6.20 15.70 -2.54
C SER A 164 -5.13 14.64 -2.82
N PHE A 165 -5.21 13.48 -2.16
CA PHE A 165 -4.29 12.36 -2.38
C PHE A 165 -4.42 11.80 -3.80
N ALA A 166 -5.65 11.64 -4.31
CA ALA A 166 -5.91 11.20 -5.67
C ALA A 166 -5.31 12.17 -6.70
N ASN A 167 -5.49 13.47 -6.50
CA ASN A 167 -4.95 14.52 -7.38
C ASN A 167 -3.43 14.60 -7.30
N ASP A 168 -2.84 14.27 -6.19
CA ASP A 168 -1.39 14.19 -5.99
C ASP A 168 -0.78 12.89 -6.54
N GLY A 169 -1.62 11.97 -7.08
CA GLY A 169 -1.21 10.72 -7.71
C GLY A 169 -0.90 9.59 -6.73
N TRP A 170 -1.42 9.64 -5.51
CA TRP A 170 -1.47 8.48 -4.63
C TRP A 170 -2.55 7.51 -5.08
N HIS A 171 -2.35 6.23 -4.81
CA HIS A 171 -3.45 5.28 -4.90
C HIS A 171 -4.39 5.50 -3.72
N VAL A 172 -5.68 5.56 -4.00
CA VAL A 172 -6.69 5.87 -2.99
C VAL A 172 -7.83 4.85 -3.03
N SER A 173 -8.41 4.57 -1.87
CA SER A 173 -9.59 3.72 -1.74
C SER A 173 -10.61 4.33 -0.78
N PHE A 174 -11.83 4.41 -1.23
CA PHE A 174 -12.97 4.76 -0.40
C PHE A 174 -13.43 3.54 0.39
N TYR A 175 -13.30 3.58 1.73
CA TYR A 175 -13.88 2.59 2.62
C TYR A 175 -15.41 2.72 2.60
N SER A 176 -16.08 1.82 1.90
CA SER A 176 -17.54 1.86 1.76
C SER A 176 -18.26 1.44 3.05
N THR A 177 -19.48 1.92 3.23
CA THR A 177 -20.38 1.44 4.29
C THR A 177 -21.00 0.09 3.88
N TRP A 178 -20.16 -0.88 3.57
CA TRP A 178 -20.53 -2.20 3.00
C TRP A 178 -21.65 -2.91 3.76
N SER A 179 -21.73 -2.74 5.08
CA SER A 179 -22.79 -3.32 5.91
C SER A 179 -24.18 -2.84 5.52
N SER A 180 -24.29 -1.69 4.84
CA SER A 180 -25.58 -1.19 4.31
C SER A 180 -26.14 -2.04 3.17
N LEU A 181 -25.31 -2.89 2.55
CA LEU A 181 -25.73 -3.82 1.49
C LEU A 181 -26.30 -5.13 2.04
N VAL A 182 -26.00 -5.46 3.31
CA VAL A 182 -26.38 -6.74 3.91
C VAL A 182 -27.91 -6.82 4.03
N GLY A 183 -28.48 -7.90 3.52
CA GLY A 183 -29.93 -8.15 3.55
C GLY A 183 -30.78 -7.27 2.59
N LYS A 184 -30.14 -6.50 1.72
CA LYS A 184 -30.81 -5.68 0.71
C LYS A 184 -31.11 -6.49 -0.54
N THR A 185 -32.19 -6.10 -1.24
CA THR A 185 -32.49 -6.58 -2.59
C THR A 185 -31.44 -6.08 -3.57
N GLU A 186 -31.30 -6.77 -4.72
CA GLU A 186 -30.38 -6.35 -5.79
C GLU A 186 -30.62 -4.90 -6.25
N GLN A 187 -31.89 -4.47 -6.32
CA GLN A 187 -32.24 -3.11 -6.70
C GLN A 187 -31.76 -2.09 -5.63
N GLU A 188 -31.98 -2.36 -4.34
CA GLU A 188 -31.51 -1.49 -3.27
C GLU A 188 -29.97 -1.45 -3.23
N GLN A 189 -29.30 -2.59 -3.42
CA GLN A 189 -27.84 -2.67 -3.50
C GLN A 189 -27.32 -1.81 -4.65
N LYS A 190 -27.96 -1.89 -5.81
CA LYS A 190 -27.60 -1.07 -6.96
C LYS A 190 -27.74 0.44 -6.67
N GLU A 191 -28.84 0.86 -6.07
CA GLU A 191 -29.06 2.28 -5.73
C GLU A 191 -27.99 2.81 -4.75
N ILE A 192 -27.61 2.02 -3.76
CA ILE A 192 -26.52 2.34 -2.82
C ILE A 192 -25.17 2.44 -3.57
N CYS A 193 -24.86 1.44 -4.40
CA CYS A 193 -23.60 1.41 -5.16
C CYS A 193 -23.52 2.54 -6.20
N ASP A 194 -24.63 2.90 -6.86
CA ASP A 194 -24.71 4.05 -7.78
C ASP A 194 -24.39 5.36 -7.03
N GLY A 195 -24.89 5.50 -5.78
CA GLY A 195 -24.56 6.63 -4.92
C GLY A 195 -23.06 6.70 -4.57
N TRP A 196 -22.45 5.57 -4.25
CA TRP A 196 -21.00 5.52 -4.00
C TRP A 196 -20.19 5.84 -5.26
N LEU A 197 -20.55 5.24 -6.40
CA LEU A 197 -19.87 5.51 -7.68
C LEU A 197 -19.93 7.00 -8.05
N LYS A 198 -21.08 7.64 -7.85
CA LYS A 198 -21.23 9.08 -8.06
C LYS A 198 -20.27 9.87 -7.15
N SER A 199 -20.23 9.55 -5.86
CA SER A 199 -19.32 10.20 -4.93
C SER A 199 -17.84 9.99 -5.31
N MET A 200 -17.49 8.80 -5.77
CA MET A 200 -16.14 8.48 -6.26
C MET A 200 -15.78 9.32 -7.50
N GLN A 201 -16.71 9.49 -8.43
CA GLN A 201 -16.53 10.35 -9.63
C GLN A 201 -16.33 11.82 -9.26
N GLU A 202 -17.15 12.34 -8.33
CA GLU A 202 -17.07 13.73 -7.86
C GLU A 202 -15.74 14.02 -7.13
N ASN A 203 -15.14 13.00 -6.49
CA ASN A 203 -13.93 13.14 -5.70
C ASN A 203 -12.67 12.56 -6.39
N ASN A 204 -12.77 12.11 -7.65
CA ASN A 204 -11.66 11.53 -8.41
C ASN A 204 -11.02 10.28 -7.75
N VAL A 205 -11.78 9.54 -6.94
CA VAL A 205 -11.33 8.34 -6.22
C VAL A 205 -11.74 7.11 -7.03
N ASP A 206 -10.77 6.33 -7.52
CA ASP A 206 -10.98 5.17 -8.38
C ASP A 206 -10.84 3.81 -7.65
N GLY A 207 -10.62 3.82 -6.35
CA GLY A 207 -10.61 2.64 -5.50
C GLY A 207 -11.77 2.58 -4.53
N ILE A 208 -12.29 1.37 -4.27
CA ILE A 208 -13.33 1.11 -3.27
C ILE A 208 -12.98 -0.15 -2.47
N SER A 209 -13.16 -0.08 -1.15
CA SER A 209 -12.85 -1.17 -0.23
C SER A 209 -14.06 -1.60 0.60
N PHE A 210 -14.12 -2.90 0.91
CA PHE A 210 -15.27 -3.52 1.56
C PHE A 210 -14.93 -4.88 2.17
N ASP A 211 -15.74 -5.33 3.13
CA ASP A 211 -15.68 -6.71 3.64
C ASP A 211 -16.14 -7.70 2.56
N SER A 212 -15.45 -8.81 2.44
CA SER A 212 -15.75 -9.86 1.46
C SER A 212 -17.15 -10.51 1.59
N ASP A 213 -17.87 -10.26 2.68
CA ASP A 213 -19.25 -10.70 2.85
C ASP A 213 -20.19 -10.14 1.78
N VAL A 214 -19.87 -8.94 1.26
CA VAL A 214 -20.67 -8.29 0.21
C VAL A 214 -20.03 -8.38 -1.18
N TYR A 215 -19.01 -9.23 -1.34
CA TYR A 215 -18.24 -9.35 -2.58
C TYR A 215 -19.12 -9.49 -3.83
N GLN A 216 -20.18 -10.33 -3.80
CA GLN A 216 -21.02 -10.55 -4.99
C GLN A 216 -21.75 -9.26 -5.40
N ALA A 217 -22.27 -8.50 -4.44
CA ALA A 217 -22.93 -7.22 -4.72
C ALA A 217 -21.93 -6.21 -5.30
N MET A 218 -20.73 -6.14 -4.73
CA MET A 218 -19.66 -5.25 -5.17
C MET A 218 -19.19 -5.62 -6.58
N LYS A 219 -18.93 -6.90 -6.84
CA LYS A 219 -18.59 -7.38 -8.17
C LYS A 219 -19.63 -6.98 -9.20
N THR A 220 -20.91 -7.29 -8.96
CA THR A 220 -22.01 -6.98 -9.89
C THR A 220 -22.09 -5.49 -10.24
N ASN A 221 -21.86 -4.61 -9.28
CA ASN A 221 -22.04 -3.17 -9.47
C ASN A 221 -20.77 -2.43 -9.91
N PHE A 222 -19.56 -2.99 -9.64
CA PHE A 222 -18.31 -2.27 -9.91
C PHE A 222 -17.37 -2.96 -10.90
N GLU A 223 -17.62 -4.20 -11.35
CA GLU A 223 -16.74 -4.94 -12.26
C GLU A 223 -16.39 -4.15 -13.54
N ASN A 224 -17.38 -3.41 -14.09
CA ASN A 224 -17.21 -2.62 -15.30
C ASN A 224 -17.34 -1.09 -15.03
N ALA A 225 -17.35 -0.68 -13.77
CA ALA A 225 -17.49 0.72 -13.41
C ALA A 225 -16.18 1.50 -13.67
N GLN A 226 -16.34 2.78 -13.97
CA GLN A 226 -15.20 3.67 -14.22
C GLN A 226 -15.36 4.98 -13.46
N VAL A 227 -14.23 5.53 -13.04
CA VAL A 227 -14.11 6.90 -12.52
C VAL A 227 -13.11 7.65 -13.40
N ASN A 228 -13.59 8.69 -14.10
CA ASN A 228 -12.78 9.51 -15.00
C ASN A 228 -11.97 8.68 -16.03
N ASN A 229 -12.64 7.71 -16.67
CA ASN A 229 -12.07 6.73 -17.63
C ASN A 229 -11.04 5.77 -17.04
N ARG A 230 -10.91 5.69 -15.73
CA ARG A 230 -10.11 4.65 -15.05
C ARG A 230 -11.06 3.58 -14.50
N PRO A 231 -10.77 2.28 -14.70
CA PRO A 231 -11.54 1.22 -14.08
C PRO A 231 -11.55 1.34 -12.55
N VAL A 232 -12.67 1.01 -11.92
CA VAL A 232 -12.75 0.98 -10.45
C VAL A 232 -11.96 -0.22 -9.92
N ARG A 233 -10.99 0.06 -9.07
CA ARG A 233 -10.22 -0.95 -8.35
C ARG A 233 -10.95 -1.39 -7.11
N GLN A 234 -11.05 -2.70 -6.88
CA GLN A 234 -11.77 -3.28 -5.77
C GLN A 234 -10.78 -3.90 -4.79
N TYR A 235 -10.84 -3.45 -3.54
CA TYR A 235 -10.02 -3.89 -2.42
C TYR A 235 -10.91 -4.55 -1.39
N SER A 236 -10.50 -5.68 -0.82
CA SER A 236 -11.32 -6.35 0.16
C SER A 236 -10.49 -6.99 1.26
N TRP A 237 -11.10 -7.20 2.41
CA TRP A 237 -10.54 -7.97 3.50
C TRP A 237 -11.44 -9.15 3.84
N ASN A 238 -10.82 -10.23 4.33
CA ASN A 238 -11.52 -11.39 4.85
C ASN A 238 -10.83 -11.92 6.10
N TYR A 239 -11.34 -11.57 7.26
CA TYR A 239 -10.78 -11.97 8.55
C TYR A 239 -11.03 -13.44 8.90
N ARG A 240 -11.75 -14.21 8.05
CA ARG A 240 -12.08 -15.63 8.27
C ARG A 240 -11.22 -16.57 7.44
N ILE A 241 -10.36 -16.04 6.59
CA ILE A 241 -9.39 -16.80 5.80
C ILE A 241 -8.01 -16.47 6.31
N TYR A 242 -7.20 -17.51 6.49
CA TYR A 242 -5.82 -17.38 6.95
C TYR A 242 -4.84 -17.89 5.90
N TYR A 243 -3.67 -17.27 5.83
CA TYR A 243 -2.64 -17.55 4.83
C TYR A 243 -2.24 -19.02 4.76
N ASN A 244 -2.19 -19.72 5.88
CA ASN A 244 -1.67 -21.08 5.99
C ASN A 244 -2.75 -22.17 5.96
N GLU A 245 -3.96 -21.85 5.53
CA GLU A 245 -5.01 -22.87 5.39
C GLU A 245 -4.72 -23.81 4.20
N PRO A 246 -4.87 -25.13 4.37
CA PRO A 246 -4.56 -26.12 3.32
C PRO A 246 -5.35 -25.93 2.03
N ASP A 247 -6.57 -25.39 2.16
CA ASP A 247 -7.52 -25.15 1.06
C ASP A 247 -7.65 -23.66 0.68
N ILE A 248 -6.69 -22.86 1.08
CA ILE A 248 -6.74 -21.40 0.91
C ILE A 248 -7.02 -20.99 -0.55
N TYR A 249 -6.41 -21.67 -1.52
CA TYR A 249 -6.63 -21.36 -2.92
C TYR A 249 -8.11 -21.52 -3.31
N GLU A 250 -8.76 -22.59 -2.88
CA GLU A 250 -10.17 -22.82 -3.16
C GLU A 250 -11.07 -21.77 -2.51
N LYS A 251 -10.65 -21.23 -1.37
CA LYS A 251 -11.36 -20.17 -0.66
C LYS A 251 -11.22 -18.82 -1.35
N ILE A 252 -10.04 -18.49 -1.87
CA ILE A 252 -9.77 -17.15 -2.43
C ILE A 252 -10.04 -17.05 -3.93
N LYS A 253 -10.05 -18.15 -4.70
CA LYS A 253 -10.24 -18.11 -6.17
C LYS A 253 -11.55 -17.45 -6.61
N LYS A 254 -12.58 -17.46 -5.78
CA LYS A 254 -13.85 -16.78 -6.04
C LYS A 254 -13.74 -15.26 -6.05
N TYR A 255 -12.69 -14.73 -5.44
CA TYR A 255 -12.42 -13.28 -5.32
C TYR A 255 -11.51 -12.74 -6.43
N SER A 256 -11.30 -13.49 -7.52
CA SER A 256 -10.34 -13.19 -8.59
C SER A 256 -10.54 -11.84 -9.32
N HIS A 257 -11.68 -11.18 -9.13
CA HIS A 257 -11.92 -9.83 -9.66
C HIS A 257 -11.40 -8.70 -8.76
N LEU A 258 -10.92 -9.04 -7.54
CA LEU A 258 -10.34 -8.05 -6.66
C LEU A 258 -8.95 -7.64 -7.16
N THR A 259 -8.62 -6.38 -6.98
CA THR A 259 -7.24 -5.90 -7.13
C THR A 259 -6.39 -6.43 -5.97
N VAL A 260 -6.90 -6.31 -4.74
CA VAL A 260 -6.24 -6.79 -3.52
C VAL A 260 -7.24 -7.49 -2.62
N LEU A 261 -6.83 -8.63 -2.07
CA LEU A 261 -7.50 -9.29 -0.95
C LEU A 261 -6.52 -9.39 0.23
N ILE A 262 -6.85 -8.81 1.36
CA ILE A 262 -6.09 -9.00 2.60
C ILE A 262 -6.80 -10.01 3.51
N ILE A 263 -6.03 -10.92 4.08
CA ILE A 263 -6.54 -12.04 4.87
C ILE A 263 -5.82 -12.16 6.21
N GLY A 264 -6.35 -12.99 7.09
CA GLY A 264 -5.81 -13.22 8.41
C GLY A 264 -4.38 -13.75 8.36
N PHE A 265 -3.64 -13.46 9.43
CA PHE A 265 -2.29 -13.93 9.62
C PHE A 265 -2.27 -15.44 9.95
N PRO A 266 -1.16 -16.14 9.72
CA PRO A 266 -1.11 -17.59 9.85
C PRO A 266 -1.51 -18.13 11.22
N ASN A 267 -2.15 -19.28 11.20
CA ASN A 267 -2.29 -20.14 12.36
C ASN A 267 -1.00 -20.98 12.51
N GLU A 268 -0.41 -21.03 13.70
CA GLU A 268 0.90 -21.62 14.00
C GLU A 268 1.04 -23.12 13.67
N GLU A 269 -0.06 -23.81 13.36
CA GLU A 269 -0.07 -25.27 13.16
C GLU A 269 0.39 -25.73 11.76
N ILE A 270 0.56 -24.81 10.76
CA ILE A 270 0.84 -25.18 9.38
C ILE A 270 2.17 -24.57 8.89
N PRO A 271 3.11 -25.39 8.37
CA PRO A 271 4.42 -24.94 7.95
C PRO A 271 4.39 -24.00 6.72
N LYS A 272 5.24 -22.97 6.72
CA LYS A 272 5.47 -21.99 5.66
C LYS A 272 5.62 -22.59 4.26
N LEU A 273 6.29 -23.73 4.14
CA LEU A 273 6.64 -24.35 2.84
C LEU A 273 5.42 -24.71 1.99
N ILE A 274 4.25 -24.94 2.61
CA ILE A 274 3.02 -25.30 1.89
C ILE A 274 2.43 -24.11 1.16
N MET A 275 2.67 -22.90 1.66
CA MET A 275 2.11 -21.68 1.09
C MET A 275 2.75 -21.28 -0.24
N ASP A 276 4.08 -21.33 -0.32
CA ASP A 276 4.82 -20.91 -1.50
C ASP A 276 4.44 -21.72 -2.73
N VAL A 277 4.18 -23.01 -2.53
CA VAL A 277 3.76 -23.94 -3.61
C VAL A 277 2.31 -23.70 -4.05
N GLN A 278 1.42 -23.33 -3.12
CA GLN A 278 0.00 -23.16 -3.45
C GLN A 278 -0.29 -21.93 -4.32
N PHE A 279 0.52 -20.88 -4.19
CA PHE A 279 0.29 -19.61 -4.87
C PHE A 279 1.07 -19.45 -6.17
N ALA A 280 2.28 -19.97 -6.25
CA ALA A 280 3.15 -19.84 -7.41
C ALA A 280 2.51 -20.38 -8.69
N ASP A 281 1.90 -21.57 -8.62
CA ASP A 281 1.25 -22.22 -9.77
C ASP A 281 -0.08 -21.59 -10.20
N LYS A 282 -0.60 -20.62 -9.43
CA LYS A 282 -1.98 -20.13 -9.57
C LYS A 282 -2.07 -18.67 -10.01
N GLY A 283 -0.94 -18.02 -10.27
CA GLY A 283 -0.90 -16.62 -10.66
C GLY A 283 -1.35 -15.65 -9.54
N ILE A 284 -1.23 -16.07 -8.26
CA ILE A 284 -1.51 -15.21 -7.12
C ILE A 284 -0.19 -14.62 -6.63
N ALA A 285 -0.05 -13.32 -6.71
CA ALA A 285 1.13 -12.63 -6.26
C ALA A 285 1.11 -12.46 -4.73
N THR A 286 1.88 -13.29 -4.03
CA THR A 286 2.23 -13.09 -2.62
C THR A 286 3.51 -12.26 -2.51
N ASN A 287 4.38 -12.38 -3.52
CA ASN A 287 5.58 -11.60 -3.71
C ASN A 287 5.77 -11.30 -5.20
N MET A 288 5.68 -10.06 -5.63
CA MET A 288 5.80 -9.66 -7.04
C MET A 288 7.26 -9.63 -7.54
N ASN A 289 8.24 -9.67 -6.62
CA ASN A 289 9.66 -9.62 -6.97
C ASN A 289 10.26 -11.03 -7.21
N GLU A 290 9.55 -12.10 -6.88
CA GLU A 290 9.98 -13.44 -7.26
C GLU A 290 9.48 -13.75 -8.67
N GLU A 291 10.40 -13.84 -9.62
CA GLU A 291 10.10 -14.50 -10.89
C GLU A 291 9.64 -15.91 -10.58
N ILE A 292 8.38 -16.20 -10.87
CA ILE A 292 7.76 -17.54 -10.72
C ILE A 292 8.60 -18.63 -11.41
N SER A 293 9.47 -18.24 -12.34
CA SER A 293 10.39 -19.13 -13.06
C SER A 293 11.62 -19.60 -12.25
N SER A 294 11.89 -19.05 -11.08
CA SER A 294 13.08 -19.40 -10.30
C SER A 294 12.84 -20.33 -9.11
N LEU A 295 11.59 -20.67 -8.84
CA LEU A 295 11.29 -21.69 -7.83
C LEU A 295 11.80 -23.05 -8.34
N PRO A 296 12.75 -23.70 -7.67
CA PRO A 296 13.13 -25.04 -8.04
C PRO A 296 11.89 -25.93 -7.86
N ILE A 297 11.45 -26.54 -8.95
CA ILE A 297 10.50 -27.65 -8.89
C ILE A 297 11.16 -28.72 -8.03
N VAL A 298 10.80 -28.76 -6.77
CA VAL A 298 11.24 -29.83 -5.87
C VAL A 298 10.38 -31.04 -6.20
N GLU A 299 10.76 -31.72 -7.31
CA GLU A 299 10.25 -33.05 -7.56
C GLU A 299 10.59 -33.94 -6.35
N GLY A 300 9.54 -34.29 -5.61
CA GLY A 300 9.53 -35.56 -4.90
C GLY A 300 10.42 -35.76 -3.70
N ARG A 301 10.71 -34.75 -2.86
CA ARG A 301 11.21 -35.06 -1.52
C ARG A 301 10.05 -35.34 -0.57
N ARG A 302 9.70 -36.61 -0.46
CA ARG A 302 9.05 -37.11 0.74
C ARG A 302 9.99 -36.84 1.90
N MET A 303 9.53 -36.08 2.87
CA MET A 303 10.24 -35.93 4.13
C MET A 303 10.32 -37.26 4.87
N PRO A 304 11.39 -37.50 5.62
CA PRO A 304 11.56 -38.71 6.42
C PRO A 304 10.56 -38.81 7.56
#